data_3ffe89621a20d83236c906ecbdb9f3fa
#
_entry.id   3ffe89621a20d83236c906ecbdb9f3fa
#
_cell.length_a   1.000
_cell.length_b   1.000
_cell.length_c   1.000
_cell.angle_alpha   90.00
_cell.angle_beta   90.00
_cell.angle_gamma   90.00
#
_symmetry.space_group_name_H-M   'P 1'
#
loop_
_entity.id
_entity.type
_entity.pdbx_description
1 polymer ?
#
loop_
_entity_poly.entity_id
_entity_poly.type
_entity_poly.pdbx_seq_one_letter_code
_entity_poly.pdbx_strand_id
1 'polypeptide(L)'
;MRKRLLSFVLAVLMIASLLPATALAADIVDSGTCGAEVTWTLDSDGVLTISGSGYMCDYGSSGAPWHGRVKSAVIAEGVTSIGWCAFYDCASLTSVTIPDSVTRIGSYAFYDCRSLTSVT
;
A
#
# COMPACT_ATOMS: atom_id res chain seq x y z
N MET A 1 -14.79 34.31 -9.72
CA MET A 1 -14.84 34.28 -9.53
C MET A 1 -15.00 34.19 -9.57
N ARG A 2 -14.49 33.79 -9.67
CA ARG A 2 -14.43 33.62 -9.51
C ARG A 2 -14.33 33.20 -9.23
N LYS A 3 -14.06 32.86 -9.07
CA LYS A 3 -13.85 32.53 -8.64
C LYS A 3 -13.70 31.93 -8.29
N ARG A 4 -13.64 31.65 -8.29
CA ARG A 4 -13.42 31.13 -7.82
C ARG A 4 -13.16 30.42 -7.85
N LEU A 5 -12.82 30.15 -8.02
CA LEU A 5 -12.58 29.63 -7.85
C LEU A 5 -12.26 29.38 -7.82
N LEU A 6 -12.09 29.33 -7.90
CA LEU A 6 -11.71 29.19 -7.60
C LEU A 6 -11.60 28.91 -7.13
N SER A 7 -11.53 28.76 -7.04
CA SER A 7 -11.22 28.64 -6.42
C SER A 7 -11.14 28.14 -6.07
N PHE A 8 -11.01 27.68 -6.11
CA PHE A 8 -10.70 27.22 -5.68
C PHE A 8 -10.28 26.75 -5.91
N VAL A 9 -10.04 26.83 -6.14
CA VAL A 9 -9.44 26.49 -6.31
C VAL A 9 -9.07 26.58 -6.16
N LEU A 10 -8.92 26.77 -6.25
CA LEU A 10 -8.27 26.99 -5.95
C LEU A 10 -8.12 26.90 -5.14
N ALA A 11 -8.09 26.92 -4.87
CA ALA A 11 -7.61 26.88 -4.04
C ALA A 11 -7.29 26.21 -3.78
N VAL A 12 -6.99 25.91 -4.03
CA VAL A 12 -6.30 25.41 -3.78
C VAL A 12 -5.65 25.35 -4.23
N LEU A 13 -5.35 25.51 -4.69
CA LEU A 13 -4.43 25.68 -4.97
C LEU A 13 -3.89 26.38 -4.76
N MET A 14 -4.00 26.84 -4.78
CA MET A 14 -3.21 27.68 -4.62
C MET A 14 -2.26 27.83 -3.74
N ILE A 15 -2.29 27.72 -3.06
CA ILE A 15 -1.15 27.58 -2.29
C ILE A 15 -0.22 26.55 -2.77
N ALA A 16 -0.58 25.90 -3.78
CA ALA A 16 0.29 24.92 -4.38
C ALA A 16 1.66 25.46 -4.67
N SER A 17 1.78 26.73 -4.92
CA SER A 17 3.07 27.33 -5.19
C SER A 17 4.02 27.28 -4.01
N LEU A 18 3.50 27.01 -2.83
CA LEU A 18 4.35 26.90 -1.65
C LEU A 18 4.86 25.52 -1.41
N LEU A 19 4.36 24.54 -2.16
CA LEU A 19 4.77 23.16 -1.98
C LEU A 19 5.89 22.82 -2.93
N PRO A 20 6.97 22.22 -2.46
CA PRO A 20 7.96 21.72 -3.36
C PRO A 20 7.37 20.58 -4.19
N ALA A 21 7.89 20.38 -5.38
CA ALA A 21 7.42 19.31 -6.24
C ALA A 21 7.51 17.96 -5.55
N THR A 22 8.50 17.78 -4.68
CA THR A 22 8.69 16.54 -3.95
C THR A 22 7.59 16.26 -2.93
N ALA A 23 6.77 17.25 -2.61
CA ALA A 23 5.67 17.04 -1.69
C ALA A 23 4.45 16.43 -2.35
N LEU A 24 4.44 16.32 -3.68
CA LEU A 24 3.31 15.72 -4.38
C LEU A 24 3.31 14.22 -4.15
N ALA A 25 2.15 13.71 -3.76
CA ALA A 25 1.98 12.28 -3.59
C ALA A 25 1.96 11.57 -4.94
N ALA A 26 2.43 10.35 -4.97
CA ALA A 26 2.30 9.52 -6.15
C ALA A 26 0.84 9.19 -6.40
N ASP A 27 0.48 9.01 -7.66
CA ASP A 27 -0.88 8.64 -8.03
C ASP A 27 -1.17 7.19 -7.67
N ILE A 28 -2.40 6.93 -7.22
CA ILE A 28 -2.87 5.57 -7.05
C ILE A 28 -3.11 4.98 -8.44
N VAL A 29 -2.46 3.88 -8.75
CA VAL A 29 -2.57 3.24 -10.05
C VAL A 29 -3.42 1.97 -10.02
N ASP A 30 -3.68 1.42 -8.84
CA ASP A 30 -4.51 0.23 -8.71
C ASP A 30 -5.00 0.14 -7.27
N SER A 31 -6.12 -0.57 -7.08
CA SER A 31 -6.69 -0.75 -5.75
C SER A 31 -7.68 -1.90 -5.76
N GLY A 32 -8.07 -2.35 -4.58
CA GLY A 32 -9.04 -3.43 -4.46
C GLY A 32 -9.26 -3.83 -3.02
N THR A 33 -9.90 -4.98 -2.86
CA THR A 33 -10.11 -5.56 -1.54
C THR A 33 -9.17 -6.74 -1.34
N CYS A 34 -8.77 -6.96 -0.10
CA CYS A 34 -7.93 -8.11 0.26
C CYS A 34 -8.35 -8.70 1.61
N GLY A 35 -9.62 -8.59 1.92
CA GLY A 35 -10.26 -9.15 3.10
C GLY A 35 -11.67 -8.60 3.17
N ALA A 36 -12.49 -9.09 4.11
CA ALA A 36 -13.87 -8.63 4.24
C ALA A 36 -13.94 -7.12 4.53
N GLU A 37 -13.02 -6.63 5.38
CA GLU A 37 -12.97 -5.23 5.78
C GLU A 37 -11.57 -4.65 5.56
N VAL A 38 -10.81 -5.21 4.62
CA VAL A 38 -9.43 -4.80 4.35
C VAL A 38 -9.31 -4.48 2.87
N THR A 39 -8.71 -3.34 2.58
CA THR A 39 -8.51 -2.86 1.21
C THR A 39 -7.04 -2.55 0.97
N TRP A 40 -6.68 -2.41 -0.29
CA TRP A 40 -5.32 -2.06 -0.66
C TRP A 40 -5.30 -1.01 -1.77
N THR A 41 -4.24 -0.23 -1.78
CA THR A 41 -3.93 0.69 -2.88
C THR A 41 -2.48 0.50 -3.27
N LEU A 42 -2.20 0.67 -4.54
CA LEU A 42 -0.84 0.64 -5.08
C LEU A 42 -0.62 1.94 -5.82
N ASP A 43 0.46 2.65 -5.51
CA ASP A 43 0.73 3.91 -6.18
C ASP A 43 1.80 3.77 -7.27
N SER A 44 2.03 4.85 -8.00
CA SER A 44 2.97 4.85 -9.13
C SER A 44 4.43 4.66 -8.72
N ASP A 45 4.74 4.81 -7.43
CA ASP A 45 6.08 4.55 -6.91
C ASP A 45 6.25 3.11 -6.42
N GLY A 46 5.21 2.29 -6.56
CA GLY A 46 5.26 0.92 -6.10
C GLY A 46 5.02 0.77 -4.60
N VAL A 47 4.41 1.75 -3.95
CA VAL A 47 4.06 1.66 -2.54
C VAL A 47 2.67 1.05 -2.42
N LEU A 48 2.62 -0.08 -1.74
CA LEU A 48 1.37 -0.76 -1.42
C LEU A 48 0.94 -0.37 -0.02
N THR A 49 -0.30 0.08 0.13
CA THR A 49 -0.88 0.38 1.44
C THR A 49 -2.07 -0.55 1.65
N ILE A 50 -2.04 -1.30 2.74
CA ILE A 50 -3.12 -2.21 3.13
C ILE A 50 -3.72 -1.66 4.41
N SER A 51 -5.04 -1.44 4.40
CA SER A 51 -5.72 -0.80 5.53
C SER A 51 -7.11 -1.40 5.74
N GLY A 52 -7.67 -1.11 6.91
CA GLY A 52 -8.98 -1.61 7.28
C GLY A 52 -8.93 -2.28 8.63
N SER A 53 -9.81 -3.23 8.87
CA SER A 53 -9.83 -3.96 10.12
C SER A 53 -10.08 -5.45 9.87
N GLY A 54 -9.37 -6.28 10.63
CA GLY A 54 -9.51 -7.71 10.54
C GLY A 54 -8.43 -8.36 9.70
N TYR A 55 -8.69 -9.56 9.26
CA TYR A 55 -7.69 -10.38 8.59
C TYR A 55 -7.65 -10.15 7.09
N MET A 56 -6.46 -10.32 6.54
CA MET A 56 -6.24 -10.28 5.09
C MET A 56 -6.58 -11.65 4.51
N CYS A 57 -7.10 -11.69 3.28
CA CYS A 57 -7.36 -12.95 2.61
C CYS A 57 -6.07 -13.70 2.30
N ASP A 58 -6.21 -15.00 2.09
CA ASP A 58 -5.12 -15.84 1.63
C ASP A 58 -5.02 -15.83 0.10
N TYR A 59 -3.82 -16.03 -0.41
CA TYR A 59 -3.58 -16.08 -1.84
C TYR A 59 -2.88 -17.39 -2.20
N GLY A 60 -2.84 -17.68 -3.48
CA GLY A 60 -2.13 -18.86 -3.97
C GLY A 60 -0.72 -18.51 -4.44
N SER A 61 -0.03 -19.51 -4.97
CA SER A 61 1.35 -19.33 -5.43
C SER A 61 1.46 -18.45 -6.68
N SER A 62 0.34 -18.13 -7.33
CA SER A 62 0.35 -17.14 -8.40
C SER A 62 0.43 -15.71 -7.85
N GLY A 63 0.29 -15.55 -6.54
CA GLY A 63 0.47 -14.28 -5.87
C GLY A 63 -0.79 -13.45 -5.72
N ALA A 64 -0.64 -12.35 -5.01
CA ALA A 64 -1.70 -11.38 -4.81
C ALA A 64 -1.77 -10.42 -6.01
N PRO A 65 -2.82 -9.57 -6.09
CA PRO A 65 -2.96 -8.64 -7.22
C PRO A 65 -1.77 -7.71 -7.43
N TRP A 66 -1.03 -7.41 -6.37
CA TRP A 66 0.15 -6.54 -6.44
C TRP A 66 1.45 -7.28 -6.76
N HIS A 67 1.40 -8.58 -6.94
CA HIS A 67 2.56 -9.41 -7.23
C HIS A 67 3.39 -8.82 -8.38
N GLY A 68 4.67 -8.70 -8.18
CA GLY A 68 5.60 -8.21 -9.19
C GLY A 68 5.66 -6.70 -9.33
N ARG A 69 4.79 -5.95 -8.65
CA ARG A 69 4.70 -4.49 -8.79
C ARG A 69 5.03 -3.74 -7.51
N VAL A 70 5.10 -4.42 -6.39
CA VAL A 70 5.27 -3.76 -5.09
C VAL A 70 6.74 -3.61 -4.78
N LYS A 71 7.14 -2.38 -4.40
CA LYS A 71 8.51 -2.07 -3.99
C LYS A 71 8.62 -1.88 -2.49
N SER A 72 7.58 -1.34 -1.87
CA SER A 72 7.48 -1.26 -0.42
C SER A 72 6.03 -1.41 0.00
N ALA A 73 5.81 -1.91 1.19
CA ALA A 73 4.46 -2.14 1.68
C ALA A 73 4.29 -1.56 3.08
N VAL A 74 3.14 -0.93 3.31
CA VAL A 74 2.75 -0.42 4.61
C VAL A 74 1.43 -1.09 4.98
N ILE A 75 1.42 -1.78 6.09
CA ILE A 75 0.21 -2.39 6.63
C ILE A 75 -0.24 -1.53 7.79
N ALA A 76 -1.44 -0.98 7.72
CA ALA A 76 -1.92 -0.01 8.70
C ALA A 76 -2.51 -0.71 9.94
N GLU A 77 -2.55 0.03 11.04
CA GLU A 77 -3.20 -0.47 12.26
C GLU A 77 -4.64 -0.86 11.98
N GLY A 78 -5.08 -1.94 12.61
CA GLY A 78 -6.39 -2.51 12.40
C GLY A 78 -6.35 -3.81 11.64
N VAL A 79 -5.37 -4.00 10.77
CA VAL A 79 -5.16 -5.26 10.07
C VAL A 79 -4.55 -6.25 11.05
N THR A 80 -5.14 -7.44 11.16
CA THR A 80 -4.75 -8.40 12.20
C THR A 80 -3.92 -9.56 11.69
N SER A 81 -3.87 -9.76 10.38
CA SER A 81 -3.04 -10.84 9.82
C SER A 81 -2.56 -10.50 8.43
N ILE A 82 -1.46 -11.14 8.06
CA ILE A 82 -0.95 -11.14 6.69
C ILE A 82 -1.30 -12.50 6.12
N GLY A 83 -1.96 -12.52 4.98
CA GLY A 83 -2.51 -13.75 4.40
C GLY A 83 -1.45 -14.67 3.84
N TRP A 84 -1.85 -15.90 3.56
CA TRP A 84 -1.04 -16.92 2.93
C TRP A 84 -0.58 -16.42 1.58
N CYS A 85 0.71 -16.52 1.30
CA CYS A 85 1.31 -16.11 0.02
C CYS A 85 1.07 -14.64 -0.35
N ALA A 86 0.76 -13.78 0.63
CA ALA A 86 0.40 -12.37 0.34
C ALA A 86 1.52 -11.63 -0.40
N PHE A 87 2.78 -11.94 -0.10
CA PHE A 87 3.93 -11.33 -0.76
C PHE A 87 4.83 -12.41 -1.37
N TYR A 88 4.21 -13.50 -1.78
CA TYR A 88 4.93 -14.62 -2.40
C TYR A 88 5.64 -14.14 -3.66
N ASP A 89 6.94 -14.39 -3.74
CA ASP A 89 7.78 -14.05 -4.89
C ASP A 89 7.71 -12.58 -5.29
N CYS A 90 7.55 -11.69 -4.31
CA CYS A 90 7.61 -10.26 -4.55
C CYS A 90 9.08 -9.84 -4.63
N ALA A 91 9.69 -10.08 -5.78
CA ALA A 91 11.13 -9.94 -5.96
C ALA A 91 11.63 -8.49 -5.85
N SER A 92 10.75 -7.51 -6.08
CA SER A 92 11.10 -6.09 -5.99
C SER A 92 10.83 -5.47 -4.63
N LEU A 93 10.19 -6.20 -3.73
CA LEU A 93 9.82 -5.70 -2.41
C LEU A 93 11.06 -5.54 -1.54
N THR A 94 11.33 -4.31 -1.10
CA THR A 94 12.53 -4.02 -0.30
C THR A 94 12.22 -3.79 1.18
N SER A 95 11.01 -3.34 1.51
CA SER A 95 10.67 -3.05 2.90
C SER A 95 9.19 -3.28 3.16
N VAL A 96 8.88 -3.67 4.38
CA VAL A 96 7.51 -3.84 4.86
C VAL A 96 7.40 -3.25 6.25
N THR A 97 6.36 -2.46 6.48
CA THR A 97 6.03 -1.96 7.80
C THR A 97 4.81 -2.73 8.30
N ILE A 98 4.94 -3.38 9.45
CA ILE A 98 3.91 -4.24 10.04
C ILE A 98 3.48 -3.64 11.37
N PRO A 99 2.19 -3.33 11.56
CA PRO A 99 1.73 -2.72 12.81
C PRO A 99 1.61 -3.74 13.93
N ASP A 100 1.49 -3.24 15.15
CA ASP A 100 1.33 -4.11 16.32
C ASP A 100 0.02 -4.91 16.29
N SER A 101 -0.97 -4.44 15.53
CA SER A 101 -2.24 -5.15 15.42
C SER A 101 -2.12 -6.50 14.72
N VAL A 102 -1.07 -6.71 13.92
CA VAL A 102 -0.86 -7.97 13.22
C VAL A 102 -0.35 -9.02 14.20
N THR A 103 -1.12 -10.09 14.37
CA THR A 103 -0.78 -11.17 15.30
C THR A 103 -0.50 -12.49 14.60
N ARG A 104 -0.68 -12.53 13.26
CA ARG A 104 -0.49 -13.76 12.50
C ARG A 104 0.05 -13.43 11.12
N ILE A 105 1.01 -14.22 10.69
CA ILE A 105 1.56 -14.14 9.32
C ILE A 105 1.39 -15.53 8.72
N GLY A 106 0.71 -15.59 7.58
CA GLY A 106 0.42 -16.85 6.90
C GLY A 106 1.65 -17.51 6.31
N SER A 107 1.52 -18.79 5.99
CA SER A 107 2.61 -19.56 5.39
C SER A 107 2.97 -18.95 4.04
N TYR A 108 4.26 -18.94 3.73
CA TYR A 108 4.81 -18.43 2.47
C TYR A 108 4.48 -16.94 2.21
N ALA A 109 4.07 -16.20 3.25
CA ALA A 109 3.70 -14.80 3.08
C ALA A 109 4.81 -13.98 2.43
N PHE A 110 6.07 -14.25 2.77
CA PHE A 110 7.23 -13.54 2.23
C PHE A 110 8.20 -14.49 1.51
N TYR A 111 7.67 -15.59 1.00
CA TYR A 111 8.50 -16.57 0.33
C TYR A 111 9.15 -15.95 -0.91
N ASP A 112 10.46 -16.12 -1.01
CA ASP A 112 11.26 -15.68 -2.16
C ASP A 112 11.20 -14.16 -2.42
N CYS A 113 11.08 -13.38 -1.36
CA CYS A 113 11.22 -11.93 -1.42
C CYS A 113 12.72 -11.58 -1.42
N ARG A 114 13.36 -11.70 -2.57
CA ARG A 114 14.83 -11.67 -2.67
C ARG A 114 15.45 -10.32 -2.37
N SER A 115 14.69 -9.25 -2.51
CA SER A 115 15.19 -7.89 -2.28
C SER A 115 14.84 -7.35 -0.91
N LEU A 116 14.12 -8.13 -0.11
CA LEU A 116 13.62 -7.65 1.18
C LEU A 116 14.77 -7.49 2.17
N THR A 117 14.98 -6.24 2.63
CA THR A 117 16.07 -5.92 3.54
C THR A 117 15.59 -5.33 4.86
N SER A 118 14.31 -4.95 4.95
CA SER A 118 13.80 -4.27 6.14
C SER A 118 12.36 -4.68 6.42
N VAL A 119 12.12 -5.14 7.64
CA VAL A 119 10.77 -5.42 8.16
C VAL A 119 10.69 -4.75 9.51
N THR A 120 9.74 -3.84 9.67
CA THR A 120 9.62 -3.08 10.93
C THR A 120 8.22 -3.16 11.52
#